data_2e144e3e5d00e4d014cace80f9824009
#
_entry.id   2e144e3e5d00e4d014cace80f9824009
#
_cell.length_a   1.000
_cell.length_b   1.000
_cell.length_c   1.000
_cell.angle_alpha   90.00
_cell.angle_beta   90.00
_cell.angle_gamma   90.00
#
_symmetry.space_group_name_H-M   'P 1'
#
loop_
_entity.id
_entity.type
_entity.pdbx_description
1 polymer ?
#
loop_
_entity_poly.entity_id
_entity_poly.type
_entity_poly.pdbx_seq_one_letter_code
_entity_poly.pdbx_strand_id
1 'polypeptide(L)'
;MGKYLLAFAVIAAFGSLESLAQDASLQPPVYDCHRAVGKIRIDGRVGDKEWAGAVPCSDFRDIRGAGYAAPKYLTTMRMLWDDDNLYISAVLEEPDVKAQVKVRDDIVYHDNDFEVFLNPYGDSVLYYEYETNALGTVMDLLMDKPYSQGGTYIMTWDFPGLKSAVKVQGTLNRSNDTDKGWSVEIMIPFNALSRGGADPRTFKEWRANFSRVEWLTKPEENWVWSPTGVVDIHIPDKWGIIRFVD
;
A
#
# COMPACT_ATOMS: atom_id res chain seq x y z
N MET A 1 -37.79 53.75 -40.90
CA MET A 1 -38.21 53.19 -39.60
C MET A 1 -37.72 51.73 -39.56
N GLY A 2 -36.54 51.49 -39.05
CA GLY A 2 -35.96 50.15 -38.94
C GLY A 2 -35.84 49.77 -37.48
N LYS A 3 -36.51 48.68 -37.11
CA LYS A 3 -36.45 48.11 -35.76
C LYS A 3 -35.26 47.15 -35.69
N TYR A 4 -34.26 47.44 -34.84
CA TYR A 4 -33.20 46.49 -34.50
C TYR A 4 -33.67 45.65 -33.30
N LEU A 5 -33.77 44.32 -33.49
CA LEU A 5 -33.93 43.36 -32.43
C LEU A 5 -32.52 43.05 -31.86
N LEU A 6 -32.34 43.33 -30.57
CA LEU A 6 -31.21 42.85 -29.80
C LEU A 6 -31.53 41.41 -29.36
N ALA A 7 -30.72 40.44 -29.81
CA ALA A 7 -30.72 39.09 -29.27
C ALA A 7 -29.76 39.03 -28.11
N PHE A 8 -30.29 38.78 -26.91
CA PHE A 8 -29.47 38.45 -25.71
C PHE A 8 -29.05 36.98 -25.79
N ALA A 9 -27.76 36.75 -25.95
CA ALA A 9 -27.21 35.44 -25.80
C ALA A 9 -27.01 35.12 -24.28
N VAL A 10 -27.75 34.16 -23.78
CA VAL A 10 -27.56 33.59 -22.46
C VAL A 10 -26.44 32.57 -22.60
N ILE A 11 -25.25 32.92 -22.18
CA ILE A 11 -24.12 31.96 -22.03
C ILE A 11 -24.34 31.27 -20.69
N ALA A 12 -24.84 30.05 -20.73
CA ALA A 12 -24.95 29.19 -19.57
C ALA A 12 -23.57 28.75 -19.09
N ALA A 13 -23.23 29.10 -17.85
CA ALA A 13 -22.03 28.68 -17.16
C ALA A 13 -22.19 27.19 -16.76
N PHE A 14 -21.73 26.27 -17.61
CA PHE A 14 -21.63 24.83 -17.30
C PHE A 14 -20.18 24.37 -17.03
N GLY A 15 -19.30 25.28 -16.59
CA GLY A 15 -17.88 25.00 -16.46
C GLY A 15 -17.35 24.68 -15.07
N SER A 16 -18.17 24.66 -14.00
CA SER A 16 -17.62 24.68 -12.64
C SER A 16 -17.84 23.42 -11.77
N LEU A 17 -18.62 22.43 -12.25
CA LEU A 17 -18.86 21.20 -11.47
C LEU A 17 -17.86 20.07 -11.77
N GLU A 18 -17.36 19.97 -12.98
CA GLU A 18 -16.35 18.94 -13.33
C GLU A 18 -14.98 19.23 -12.72
N SER A 19 -14.60 20.49 -12.53
CA SER A 19 -13.34 20.89 -11.92
C SER A 19 -13.26 20.55 -10.42
N LEU A 20 -14.38 20.59 -9.69
CA LEU A 20 -14.42 20.27 -8.26
C LEU A 20 -14.39 18.76 -7.99
N ALA A 21 -14.93 17.94 -8.89
CA ALA A 21 -14.88 16.49 -8.77
C ALA A 21 -13.47 15.94 -9.07
N GLN A 22 -12.72 16.59 -9.94
CA GLN A 22 -11.36 16.22 -10.30
C GLN A 22 -10.36 16.58 -9.19
N ASP A 23 -10.60 17.63 -8.43
CA ASP A 23 -9.72 18.07 -7.33
C ASP A 23 -9.88 17.20 -6.06
N ALA A 24 -11.07 16.65 -5.80
CA ALA A 24 -11.29 15.74 -4.68
C ALA A 24 -10.62 14.36 -4.86
N SER A 25 -10.28 13.98 -6.11
CA SER A 25 -9.55 12.73 -6.42
C SER A 25 -8.03 12.85 -6.28
N LEU A 26 -7.52 14.03 -6.00
CA LEU A 26 -6.07 14.33 -5.93
C LEU A 26 -5.51 14.35 -4.50
N GLN A 27 -6.38 14.28 -3.48
CA GLN A 27 -5.88 14.21 -2.10
C GLN A 27 -5.44 12.78 -1.79
N PRO A 28 -4.23 12.59 -1.24
CA PRO A 28 -3.76 11.28 -0.85
C PRO A 28 -4.68 10.69 0.23
N PRO A 29 -4.96 9.37 0.20
CA PRO A 29 -5.73 8.75 1.26
C PRO A 29 -5.01 8.87 2.60
N VAL A 30 -5.78 8.95 3.68
CA VAL A 30 -5.26 9.02 5.04
C VAL A 30 -5.75 7.81 5.83
N TYR A 31 -4.85 7.16 6.55
CA TYR A 31 -5.16 6.08 7.47
C TYR A 31 -4.80 6.49 8.90
N ASP A 32 -5.81 6.56 9.78
CA ASP A 32 -5.60 6.77 11.20
C ASP A 32 -5.14 5.45 11.84
N CYS A 33 -3.84 5.38 12.14
CA CYS A 33 -3.21 4.23 12.74
C CYS A 33 -3.30 4.36 14.27
N HIS A 34 -4.16 3.53 14.88
CA HIS A 34 -4.42 3.57 16.31
C HIS A 34 -3.41 2.76 17.11
N ARG A 35 -3.31 3.06 18.41
CA ARG A 35 -2.51 2.25 19.33
C ARG A 35 -3.11 0.86 19.51
N ALA A 36 -2.22 -0.14 19.54
CA ALA A 36 -2.59 -1.51 19.88
C ALA A 36 -3.06 -1.59 21.33
N VAL A 37 -4.21 -2.22 21.56
CA VAL A 37 -4.77 -2.38 22.93
C VAL A 37 -4.04 -3.50 23.71
N GLY A 38 -3.31 -4.36 23.01
CA GLY A 38 -2.59 -5.48 23.62
C GLY A 38 -1.46 -5.96 22.72
N LYS A 39 -0.86 -7.07 23.10
CA LYS A 39 0.24 -7.66 22.34
C LYS A 39 -0.27 -8.23 21.02
N ILE A 40 0.29 -7.76 19.91
CA ILE A 40 0.09 -8.35 18.59
C ILE A 40 1.05 -9.53 18.45
N ARG A 41 0.51 -10.68 18.07
CA ARG A 41 1.30 -11.86 17.76
C ARG A 41 1.42 -11.98 16.25
N ILE A 42 2.63 -12.13 15.77
CA ILE A 42 2.94 -12.29 14.36
C ILE A 42 2.94 -13.79 14.04
N ASP A 43 1.80 -14.31 13.58
CA ASP A 43 1.63 -15.73 13.21
C ASP A 43 0.91 -15.93 11.86
N GLY A 44 0.66 -14.83 11.13
CA GLY A 44 0.01 -14.80 9.84
C GLY A 44 -1.52 -14.92 9.91
N ARG A 45 -2.11 -14.99 11.11
CA ARG A 45 -3.55 -15.13 11.31
C ARG A 45 -4.15 -13.80 11.73
N VAL A 46 -4.66 -13.06 10.80
CA VAL A 46 -5.31 -11.77 11.07
C VAL A 46 -6.61 -12.02 11.84
N GLY A 47 -6.50 -12.11 13.17
CA GLY A 47 -7.61 -12.34 14.09
C GLY A 47 -8.28 -11.05 14.52
N ASP A 48 -9.61 -11.03 14.59
CA ASP A 48 -10.37 -9.84 14.97
C ASP A 48 -10.03 -9.31 16.36
N LYS A 49 -9.64 -10.19 17.28
CA LYS A 49 -9.36 -9.80 18.68
C LYS A 49 -8.07 -8.99 18.80
N GLU A 50 -7.02 -9.38 18.10
CA GLU A 50 -5.72 -8.70 18.15
C GLU A 50 -5.74 -7.39 17.34
N TRP A 51 -6.52 -7.36 16.29
CA TRP A 51 -6.69 -6.23 15.38
C TRP A 51 -7.96 -5.40 15.63
N ALA A 52 -8.66 -5.62 16.75
CA ALA A 52 -9.96 -4.99 17.04
C ALA A 52 -9.92 -3.45 17.06
N GLY A 53 -8.76 -2.85 17.38
CA GLY A 53 -8.56 -1.40 17.37
C GLY A 53 -8.24 -0.83 15.99
N ALA A 54 -7.98 -1.66 14.99
CA ALA A 54 -7.58 -1.22 13.67
C ALA A 54 -8.78 -1.08 12.73
N VAL A 55 -8.86 0.03 12.01
CA VAL A 55 -9.89 0.24 10.98
C VAL A 55 -9.49 -0.54 9.73
N PRO A 56 -10.31 -1.50 9.24
CA PRO A 56 -9.98 -2.18 7.99
C PRO A 56 -10.06 -1.21 6.80
N CYS A 57 -9.08 -1.28 5.92
CA CYS A 57 -9.01 -0.50 4.69
C CYS A 57 -8.95 -1.46 3.49
N SER A 58 -9.89 -1.32 2.57
CA SER A 58 -9.99 -2.12 1.35
C SER A 58 -10.03 -1.27 0.08
N ASP A 59 -9.63 -0.01 0.16
CA ASP A 59 -9.70 0.95 -0.94
C ASP A 59 -8.52 0.82 -1.92
N PHE A 60 -8.18 -0.42 -2.28
CA PHE A 60 -7.17 -0.67 -3.30
C PHE A 60 -7.74 -0.40 -4.70
N ARG A 61 -6.90 0.15 -5.57
CA ARG A 61 -7.26 0.55 -6.96
C ARG A 61 -6.11 0.22 -7.89
N ASP A 62 -6.38 0.19 -9.19
CA ASP A 62 -5.31 0.18 -10.20
C ASP A 62 -4.33 1.33 -9.94
N ILE A 63 -3.04 1.06 -10.04
CA ILE A 63 -1.97 2.04 -9.77
C ILE A 63 -2.08 3.31 -10.61
N ARG A 64 -2.69 3.21 -11.79
CA ARG A 64 -2.93 4.35 -12.69
C ARG A 64 -4.14 5.20 -12.26
N GLY A 65 -4.95 4.73 -11.31
CA GLY A 65 -6.04 5.49 -10.72
C GLY A 65 -7.38 5.36 -11.43
N ALA A 66 -8.19 6.42 -11.32
CA ALA A 66 -9.55 6.45 -11.88
C ALA A 66 -9.56 6.26 -13.39
N GLY A 67 -10.54 5.50 -13.90
CA GLY A 67 -10.68 5.17 -15.32
C GLY A 67 -10.13 3.80 -15.70
N TYR A 68 -9.45 3.13 -14.79
CA TYR A 68 -9.01 1.74 -14.94
C TYR A 68 -9.91 0.77 -14.18
N ALA A 69 -9.84 -0.52 -14.52
CA ALA A 69 -10.67 -1.53 -13.90
C ALA A 69 -10.38 -1.62 -12.39
N ALA A 70 -11.42 -1.83 -11.60
CA ALA A 70 -11.23 -2.12 -10.18
C ALA A 70 -10.49 -3.46 -9.99
N PRO A 71 -9.74 -3.61 -8.87
CA PRO A 71 -9.15 -4.88 -8.49
C PRO A 71 -10.16 -6.03 -8.56
N LYS A 72 -9.75 -7.15 -9.14
CA LYS A 72 -10.62 -8.33 -9.29
C LYS A 72 -10.83 -9.04 -7.96
N TYR A 73 -9.84 -8.99 -7.07
CA TYR A 73 -9.86 -9.63 -5.76
C TYR A 73 -9.65 -8.60 -4.66
N LEU A 74 -10.34 -8.81 -3.55
CA LEU A 74 -10.29 -7.92 -2.41
C LEU A 74 -8.93 -8.03 -1.70
N THR A 75 -8.36 -6.89 -1.35
CA THR A 75 -7.27 -6.76 -0.39
C THR A 75 -7.77 -5.91 0.77
N THR A 76 -7.64 -6.41 2.00
CA THR A 76 -7.99 -5.66 3.20
C THR A 76 -6.77 -5.54 4.09
N MET A 77 -6.30 -4.33 4.32
CA MET A 77 -5.19 -4.07 5.24
C MET A 77 -5.68 -3.44 6.55
N ARG A 78 -4.86 -3.58 7.60
CA ARG A 78 -5.02 -2.90 8.90
C ARG A 78 -3.65 -2.50 9.43
N MET A 79 -3.61 -1.41 10.19
CA MET A 79 -2.41 -0.99 10.89
C MET A 79 -2.71 -0.65 12.35
N LEU A 80 -1.75 -0.97 13.21
CA LEU A 80 -1.68 -0.58 14.62
C LEU A 80 -0.25 -0.20 14.96
N TRP A 81 -0.04 0.49 16.07
CA TRP A 81 1.28 0.81 16.57
C TRP A 81 1.34 0.71 18.09
N ASP A 82 2.54 0.50 18.63
CA ASP A 82 2.83 0.63 20.07
C ASP A 82 4.07 1.53 20.26
N ASP A 83 4.69 1.49 21.42
CA ASP A 83 5.84 2.35 21.72
C ASP A 83 7.08 2.00 20.89
N ASP A 84 7.16 0.78 20.37
CA ASP A 84 8.37 0.24 19.73
C ASP A 84 8.17 -0.12 18.26
N ASN A 85 6.92 -0.40 17.82
CA ASN A 85 6.69 -1.04 16.55
C ASN A 85 5.48 -0.47 15.77
N LEU A 86 5.58 -0.50 14.45
CA LEU A 86 4.45 -0.48 13.53
C LEU A 86 4.03 -1.92 13.23
N TYR A 87 2.74 -2.20 13.30
CA TYR A 87 2.11 -3.47 12.92
C TYR A 87 1.25 -3.27 11.69
N ILE A 88 1.42 -4.13 10.71
CA ILE A 88 0.65 -4.13 9.46
C ILE A 88 0.09 -5.52 9.27
N SER A 89 -1.15 -5.64 8.86
CA SER A 89 -1.73 -6.88 8.39
C SER A 89 -2.44 -6.70 7.07
N ALA A 90 -2.42 -7.74 6.24
CA ALA A 90 -3.21 -7.79 5.03
C ALA A 90 -3.89 -9.16 4.88
N VAL A 91 -5.11 -9.13 4.36
CA VAL A 91 -5.84 -10.32 3.91
C VAL A 91 -6.13 -10.13 2.43
N LEU A 92 -5.66 -11.07 1.63
CA LEU A 92 -5.74 -11.04 0.17
C LEU A 92 -6.64 -12.20 -0.30
N GLU A 93 -7.75 -11.87 -0.96
CA GLU A 93 -8.50 -12.88 -1.71
C GLU A 93 -7.70 -13.34 -2.91
N GLU A 94 -7.53 -14.65 -3.06
CA GLU A 94 -6.82 -15.24 -4.18
C GLU A 94 -7.28 -16.69 -4.39
N PRO A 95 -8.07 -16.95 -5.45
CA PRO A 95 -8.65 -18.27 -5.67
C PRO A 95 -7.67 -19.37 -6.10
N ASP A 96 -6.47 -19.00 -6.51
CA ASP A 96 -5.40 -19.91 -6.94
C ASP A 96 -4.06 -19.40 -6.41
N VAL A 97 -3.81 -19.68 -5.11
CA VAL A 97 -2.63 -19.16 -4.41
C VAL A 97 -1.35 -19.79 -4.94
N LYS A 98 -0.52 -18.96 -5.52
CA LYS A 98 0.77 -19.37 -6.12
C LYS A 98 1.91 -18.52 -5.59
N ALA A 99 3.04 -19.20 -5.35
CA ALA A 99 4.32 -18.55 -5.09
C ALA A 99 5.45 -19.51 -5.40
N GLN A 100 6.52 -19.01 -6.02
CA GLN A 100 7.66 -19.81 -6.45
C GLN A 100 9.00 -19.23 -5.99
N VAL A 101 9.10 -17.94 -5.76
CA VAL A 101 10.28 -17.26 -5.23
C VAL A 101 10.49 -17.68 -3.78
N LYS A 102 11.67 -18.27 -3.47
CA LYS A 102 11.98 -18.91 -2.18
C LYS A 102 13.18 -18.31 -1.48
N VAL A 103 13.96 -17.55 -2.20
CA VAL A 103 15.21 -16.99 -1.69
C VAL A 103 14.94 -15.57 -1.23
N ARG A 104 15.30 -15.23 0.02
CA ARG A 104 15.24 -13.87 0.53
C ARG A 104 16.02 -12.94 -0.40
N ASP A 105 15.48 -11.74 -0.60
CA ASP A 105 16.03 -10.69 -1.46
C ASP A 105 16.15 -11.05 -2.95
N ASP A 106 15.50 -12.15 -3.37
CA ASP A 106 15.21 -12.37 -4.77
C ASP A 106 13.97 -11.53 -5.16
N ILE A 107 13.71 -11.35 -6.44
CA ILE A 107 12.63 -10.50 -6.98
C ILE A 107 11.26 -11.10 -6.64
N VAL A 108 10.67 -10.67 -5.54
CA VAL A 108 9.43 -11.24 -4.98
C VAL A 108 8.21 -10.90 -5.84
N TYR A 109 8.14 -9.72 -6.45
CA TYR A 109 7.04 -9.32 -7.34
C TYR A 109 6.94 -10.13 -8.65
N HIS A 110 7.83 -11.11 -8.88
CA HIS A 110 7.60 -12.13 -9.91
C HIS A 110 6.54 -13.17 -9.51
N ASP A 111 6.15 -13.21 -8.25
CA ASP A 111 4.95 -13.87 -7.73
C ASP A 111 3.83 -12.87 -7.49
N ASN A 112 2.62 -13.36 -7.18
CA ASN A 112 1.61 -12.55 -6.50
C ASN A 112 2.13 -12.21 -5.10
N ASP A 113 2.09 -10.95 -4.71
CA ASP A 113 2.71 -10.49 -3.48
C ASP A 113 1.89 -9.41 -2.72
N PHE A 114 2.43 -8.97 -1.62
CA PHE A 114 1.99 -7.79 -0.89
C PHE A 114 3.21 -6.95 -0.53
N GLU A 115 3.12 -5.67 -0.84
CA GLU A 115 4.21 -4.72 -0.71
C GLU A 115 3.87 -3.59 0.26
N VAL A 116 4.87 -3.09 0.94
CA VAL A 116 4.80 -1.97 1.90
C VAL A 116 5.90 -0.97 1.59
N PHE A 117 5.52 0.26 1.34
CA PHE A 117 6.43 1.38 1.09
C PHE A 117 6.27 2.42 2.21
N LEU A 118 7.36 2.79 2.86
CA LEU A 118 7.37 3.72 4.00
C LEU A 118 8.38 4.86 3.79
N ASN A 119 7.91 6.09 3.89
CA ASN A 119 8.76 7.28 3.98
C ASN A 119 8.40 8.09 5.24
N PRO A 120 9.01 7.77 6.38
CA PRO A 120 8.66 8.36 7.67
C PRO A 120 8.92 9.86 7.78
N TYR A 121 9.84 10.39 6.99
CA TYR A 121 10.22 11.80 7.06
C TYR A 121 9.51 12.67 6.02
N GLY A 122 8.80 12.04 5.06
CA GLY A 122 8.04 12.74 4.02
C GLY A 122 8.88 13.58 3.05
N ASP A 123 10.18 13.33 2.98
CA ASP A 123 11.14 14.07 2.16
C ASP A 123 11.50 13.38 0.84
N SER A 124 10.81 12.27 0.54
CA SER A 124 10.96 11.48 -0.69
C SER A 124 12.37 10.89 -0.91
N VAL A 125 13.20 10.87 0.13
CA VAL A 125 14.52 10.22 0.13
C VAL A 125 14.67 9.26 1.29
N LEU A 126 15.54 8.24 1.13
CA LEU A 126 15.75 7.20 2.13
C LEU A 126 14.44 6.57 2.59
N TYR A 127 13.65 6.11 1.64
CA TYR A 127 12.41 5.39 1.90
C TYR A 127 12.62 3.88 1.81
N TYR A 128 11.73 3.14 2.41
CA TYR A 128 11.84 1.70 2.64
C TYR A 128 10.82 0.95 1.83
N GLU A 129 11.21 -0.22 1.39
CA GLU A 129 10.36 -1.18 0.69
C GLU A 129 10.44 -2.53 1.37
N TYR A 130 9.31 -3.19 1.48
CA TYR A 130 9.16 -4.56 1.95
C TYR A 130 8.17 -5.26 1.03
N GLU A 131 8.53 -6.44 0.53
CA GLU A 131 7.66 -7.30 -0.25
C GLU A 131 7.59 -8.70 0.36
N THR A 132 6.46 -9.37 0.20
CA THR A 132 6.33 -10.77 0.59
C THR A 132 5.30 -11.49 -0.28
N ASN A 133 5.59 -12.75 -0.63
CA ASN A 133 4.68 -13.64 -1.33
C ASN A 133 3.97 -14.62 -0.37
N ALA A 134 3.10 -15.48 -0.90
CA ALA A 134 2.35 -16.45 -0.12
C ALA A 134 3.19 -17.57 0.51
N LEU A 135 4.48 -17.72 0.14
CA LEU A 135 5.45 -18.57 0.83
C LEU A 135 6.02 -17.90 2.08
N GLY A 136 5.86 -16.59 2.23
CA GLY A 136 6.53 -15.79 3.26
C GLY A 136 7.98 -15.47 2.91
N THR A 137 8.36 -15.57 1.65
CA THR A 137 9.65 -15.06 1.17
C THR A 137 9.62 -13.55 1.21
N VAL A 138 10.64 -12.94 1.77
CA VAL A 138 10.76 -11.50 1.96
C VAL A 138 11.85 -10.95 1.05
N MET A 139 11.56 -9.82 0.42
CA MET A 139 12.52 -8.87 -0.12
C MET A 139 12.33 -7.56 0.63
N ASP A 140 13.39 -6.98 1.17
CA ASP A 140 13.36 -5.65 1.76
C ASP A 140 14.61 -4.87 1.38
N LEU A 141 14.42 -3.59 1.17
CA LEU A 141 15.48 -2.71 0.69
C LEU A 141 15.30 -1.26 1.15
N LEU A 142 16.36 -0.50 1.04
CA LEU A 142 16.37 0.94 1.23
C LEU A 142 16.58 1.62 -0.12
N MET A 143 15.67 2.53 -0.47
CA MET A 143 15.82 3.42 -1.61
C MET A 143 16.50 4.72 -1.17
N ASP A 144 17.51 5.17 -1.92
CA ASP A 144 18.13 6.47 -1.65
C ASP A 144 17.23 7.64 -2.10
N LYS A 145 16.54 7.49 -3.23
CA LYS A 145 15.55 8.41 -3.80
C LYS A 145 14.78 7.76 -4.95
N PRO A 146 13.73 8.38 -5.48
CA PRO A 146 12.96 7.84 -6.60
C PRO A 146 13.82 7.55 -7.86
N TYR A 147 13.49 6.50 -8.59
CA TYR A 147 14.17 6.17 -9.85
C TYR A 147 14.11 7.30 -10.87
N SER A 148 12.99 8.03 -10.94
CA SER A 148 12.82 9.20 -11.81
C SER A 148 13.81 10.35 -11.53
N GLN A 149 14.43 10.34 -10.33
CA GLN A 149 15.47 11.28 -9.90
C GLN A 149 16.88 10.67 -9.96
N GLY A 150 17.04 9.53 -10.64
CA GLY A 150 18.28 8.78 -10.72
C GLY A 150 18.62 8.05 -9.42
N GLY A 151 17.63 7.63 -8.67
CA GLY A 151 17.77 6.84 -7.45
C GLY A 151 18.19 5.41 -7.70
N THR A 152 18.75 4.80 -6.65
CA THR A 152 19.13 3.41 -6.62
C THR A 152 18.62 2.74 -5.34
N TYR A 153 18.58 1.41 -5.35
CA TYR A 153 18.23 0.61 -4.18
C TYR A 153 19.46 0.01 -3.52
N ILE A 154 19.37 -0.23 -2.22
CA ILE A 154 20.36 -0.93 -1.41
C ILE A 154 19.73 -2.24 -0.95
N MET A 155 19.89 -3.29 -1.74
CA MET A 155 19.31 -4.62 -1.50
C MET A 155 19.96 -5.34 -0.31
N THR A 156 21.17 -4.95 0.09
CA THR A 156 21.84 -5.52 1.26
C THR A 156 21.40 -4.91 2.58
N TRP A 157 20.42 -4.00 2.54
CA TRP A 157 19.82 -3.45 3.73
C TRP A 157 18.61 -4.29 4.12
N ASP A 158 18.54 -4.67 5.37
CA ASP A 158 17.40 -5.38 5.97
C ASP A 158 16.79 -4.54 7.07
N PHE A 159 15.49 -4.70 7.33
CA PHE A 159 14.87 -4.15 8.54
C PHE A 159 15.35 -4.89 9.80
N PRO A 160 16.20 -4.30 10.65
CA PRO A 160 16.66 -4.97 11.86
C PRO A 160 15.48 -5.29 12.78
N GLY A 161 15.31 -6.56 13.12
CA GLY A 161 14.25 -7.01 14.02
C GLY A 161 12.85 -7.13 13.40
N LEU A 162 12.71 -6.95 12.09
CA LEU A 162 11.48 -7.25 11.36
C LEU A 162 10.97 -8.65 11.72
N LYS A 163 9.66 -8.77 11.88
CA LYS A 163 8.97 -10.07 11.91
C LYS A 163 7.83 -10.04 10.94
N SER A 164 7.71 -11.08 10.14
CA SER A 164 6.55 -11.31 9.31
C SER A 164 6.13 -12.77 9.35
N ALA A 165 4.86 -13.02 9.13
CA ALA A 165 4.32 -14.37 9.02
C ALA A 165 3.15 -14.37 8.05
N VAL A 166 3.09 -15.43 7.23
CA VAL A 166 2.06 -15.65 6.22
C VAL A 166 1.22 -16.87 6.58
N LYS A 167 -0.06 -16.80 6.26
CA LYS A 167 -0.99 -17.92 6.38
C LYS A 167 -1.83 -18.08 5.12
N VAL A 168 -1.64 -19.18 4.40
CA VAL A 168 -2.52 -19.56 3.27
C VAL A 168 -3.81 -20.14 3.82
N GLN A 169 -4.94 -19.73 3.24
CA GLN A 169 -6.29 -20.24 3.48
C GLN A 169 -6.74 -21.04 2.25
N GLY A 170 -6.14 -22.19 2.06
CA GLY A 170 -6.26 -23.05 0.90
C GLY A 170 -5.05 -23.92 0.73
N THR A 171 -4.67 -24.19 -0.51
CA THR A 171 -3.53 -25.04 -0.86
C THR A 171 -2.60 -24.32 -1.82
N LEU A 172 -1.38 -24.06 -1.37
CA LEU A 172 -0.36 -23.37 -2.15
C LEU A 172 0.07 -24.20 -3.39
N ASN A 173 0.13 -23.54 -4.56
CA ASN A 173 0.59 -24.11 -5.83
C ASN A 173 -0.24 -25.31 -6.34
N ARG A 174 -1.54 -25.31 -6.07
CA ARG A 174 -2.48 -26.37 -6.54
C ARG A 174 -3.69 -25.77 -7.24
N SER A 175 -3.63 -25.64 -8.56
CA SER A 175 -4.69 -25.00 -9.36
C SER A 175 -5.91 -25.90 -9.64
N ASN A 176 -6.03 -27.06 -9.01
CA ASN A 176 -7.17 -27.99 -9.18
C ASN A 176 -8.24 -27.88 -8.08
N ASP A 177 -8.09 -26.97 -7.17
CA ASP A 177 -9.08 -26.58 -6.16
C ASP A 177 -9.27 -25.04 -6.18
N THR A 178 -10.04 -24.53 -5.24
CA THR A 178 -10.27 -23.07 -5.13
C THR A 178 -9.93 -22.63 -3.72
N ASP A 179 -8.96 -21.72 -3.65
CA ASP A 179 -8.50 -21.15 -2.39
C ASP A 179 -9.39 -19.97 -1.95
N LYS A 180 -9.25 -19.58 -0.69
CA LYS A 180 -9.81 -18.31 -0.20
C LYS A 180 -8.82 -17.16 -0.35
N GLY A 181 -7.52 -17.48 -0.35
CA GLY A 181 -6.44 -16.52 -0.40
C GLY A 181 -5.40 -16.73 0.69
N TRP A 182 -4.76 -15.66 1.09
CA TRP A 182 -3.73 -15.69 2.11
C TRP A 182 -3.74 -14.40 2.94
N SER A 183 -3.04 -14.43 4.05
CA SER A 183 -2.88 -13.28 4.92
C SER A 183 -1.45 -13.15 5.39
N VAL A 184 -1.05 -11.92 5.69
CA VAL A 184 0.26 -11.59 6.25
C VAL A 184 0.11 -10.68 7.45
N GLU A 185 0.98 -10.87 8.43
CA GLU A 185 1.21 -9.96 9.54
C GLU A 185 2.68 -9.56 9.55
N ILE A 186 2.93 -8.27 9.74
CA ILE A 186 4.26 -7.65 9.68
C ILE A 186 4.43 -6.77 10.92
N MET A 187 5.57 -6.88 11.59
CA MET A 187 5.99 -6.01 12.67
C MET A 187 7.31 -5.34 12.30
N ILE A 188 7.31 -4.03 12.21
CA ILE A 188 8.49 -3.23 11.87
C ILE A 188 8.88 -2.42 13.11
N PRO A 189 10.04 -2.68 13.74
CA PRO A 189 10.52 -1.86 14.84
C PRO A 189 10.85 -0.43 14.39
N PHE A 190 10.45 0.59 15.13
CA PHE A 190 10.77 1.98 14.77
C PHE A 190 12.27 2.27 14.77
N ASN A 191 13.03 1.58 15.62
CA ASN A 191 14.48 1.70 15.63
C ASN A 191 15.19 1.04 14.44
N ALA A 192 14.47 0.25 13.63
CA ALA A 192 14.98 -0.32 12.38
C ALA A 192 15.11 0.73 11.27
N LEU A 193 14.38 1.84 11.38
CA LEU A 193 14.40 2.89 10.38
C LEU A 193 15.65 3.75 10.56
N SER A 194 16.27 4.16 9.45
CA SER A 194 17.49 4.98 9.47
C SER A 194 17.25 6.35 10.13
N ARG A 195 18.30 7.12 10.31
CA ARG A 195 18.29 8.48 10.92
C ARG A 195 17.83 8.49 12.38
N GLY A 196 18.18 7.47 13.16
CA GLY A 196 17.87 7.42 14.58
C GLY A 196 16.47 6.93 14.91
N GLY A 197 15.83 6.29 13.96
CA GLY A 197 14.47 5.78 14.07
C GLY A 197 13.41 6.85 13.82
N ALA A 198 12.31 6.44 13.24
CA ALA A 198 11.15 7.32 13.04
C ALA A 198 10.17 7.09 14.17
N ASP A 199 10.29 7.89 15.22
CA ASP A 199 9.36 7.83 16.36
C ASP A 199 8.04 8.51 15.99
N PRO A 200 6.90 7.78 15.96
CA PRO A 200 5.60 8.35 15.62
C PRO A 200 5.12 9.41 16.60
N ARG A 201 5.69 9.48 17.81
CA ARG A 201 5.41 10.57 18.76
C ARG A 201 6.02 11.90 18.31
N THR A 202 7.07 11.86 17.49
CA THR A 202 7.73 13.01 16.88
C THR A 202 7.27 13.24 15.45
N PHE A 203 7.22 12.18 14.67
CA PHE A 203 6.79 12.16 13.26
C PHE A 203 5.39 11.55 13.15
N LYS A 204 4.36 12.33 13.51
CA LYS A 204 2.98 11.86 13.60
C LYS A 204 2.35 11.45 12.27
N GLU A 205 2.92 11.86 11.17
CA GLU A 205 2.45 11.52 9.83
C GLU A 205 3.60 11.01 8.97
N TRP A 206 3.39 9.85 8.35
CA TRP A 206 4.33 9.25 7.40
C TRP A 206 3.70 9.15 6.02
N ARG A 207 4.50 9.34 4.98
CA ARG A 207 4.11 8.90 3.64
C ARG A 207 4.24 7.39 3.57
N ALA A 208 3.22 6.74 3.03
CA ALA A 208 3.22 5.29 2.83
C ALA A 208 2.37 4.88 1.64
N ASN A 209 2.70 3.75 1.04
CA ASN A 209 1.83 3.09 0.10
C ASN A 209 1.84 1.58 0.35
N PHE A 210 0.79 0.92 -0.09
CA PHE A 210 0.64 -0.52 -0.05
C PHE A 210 0.25 -0.97 -1.44
N SER A 211 0.87 -2.05 -1.90
CA SER A 211 0.64 -2.60 -3.21
C SER A 211 0.39 -4.09 -3.15
N ARG A 212 -0.26 -4.59 -4.16
CA ARG A 212 -0.38 -6.00 -4.50
C ARG A 212 -0.08 -6.14 -5.98
N VAL A 213 0.95 -6.91 -6.33
CA VAL A 213 1.18 -7.36 -7.70
C VAL A 213 0.36 -8.62 -7.94
N GLU A 214 -0.35 -8.68 -9.06
CA GLU A 214 -1.25 -9.79 -9.40
C GLU A 214 -1.00 -10.26 -10.83
N TRP A 215 -0.62 -11.51 -11.00
CA TRP A 215 -0.29 -12.13 -12.28
C TRP A 215 -1.48 -12.86 -12.92
N LEU A 216 -2.66 -12.20 -12.95
CA LEU A 216 -3.83 -12.71 -13.68
C LEU A 216 -3.62 -12.65 -15.19
N THR A 217 -2.89 -11.65 -15.65
CA THR A 217 -2.60 -11.37 -17.06
C THR A 217 -1.11 -11.08 -17.26
N LYS A 218 -0.72 -10.85 -18.52
CA LYS A 218 0.60 -10.31 -18.86
C LYS A 218 0.42 -9.06 -19.70
N PRO A 219 0.92 -7.88 -19.26
CA PRO A 219 1.66 -7.68 -18.02
C PRO A 219 0.80 -7.90 -16.77
N GLU A 220 1.45 -7.93 -15.61
CA GLU A 220 0.83 -8.00 -14.29
C GLU A 220 -0.08 -6.79 -14.02
N GLU A 221 -0.99 -6.96 -13.07
CA GLU A 221 -1.82 -5.89 -12.53
C GLU A 221 -1.24 -5.41 -11.19
N ASN A 222 -1.18 -4.11 -11.02
CA ASN A 222 -0.67 -3.48 -9.79
C ASN A 222 -1.83 -2.76 -9.11
N TRP A 223 -2.24 -3.24 -7.94
CA TRP A 223 -3.33 -2.69 -7.16
C TRP A 223 -2.80 -2.03 -5.89
N VAL A 224 -3.02 -0.74 -5.75
CA VAL A 224 -2.41 0.07 -4.70
C VAL A 224 -3.45 0.80 -3.85
N TRP A 225 -3.09 1.10 -2.62
CA TRP A 225 -3.88 1.94 -1.72
C TRP A 225 -3.92 3.39 -2.20
N SER A 226 -2.79 3.94 -2.64
CA SER A 226 -2.69 5.31 -3.16
C SER A 226 -2.17 5.30 -4.60
N PRO A 227 -3.04 5.51 -5.60
CA PRO A 227 -2.61 5.52 -7.00
C PRO A 227 -1.58 6.61 -7.31
N THR A 228 -0.54 6.23 -8.03
CA THR A 228 0.53 7.14 -8.46
C THR A 228 0.22 7.83 -9.79
N GLY A 229 -0.72 7.27 -10.56
CA GLY A 229 -1.13 7.76 -11.88
C GLY A 229 -0.39 7.13 -13.06
N VAL A 230 0.65 6.35 -12.78
CA VAL A 230 1.48 5.62 -13.76
C VAL A 230 1.87 4.25 -13.16
N VAL A 231 2.35 3.32 -14.01
CA VAL A 231 2.86 2.02 -13.52
C VAL A 231 4.28 2.22 -12.97
N ASP A 232 4.36 2.89 -11.84
CA ASP A 232 5.56 3.12 -11.03
C ASP A 232 5.13 3.47 -9.61
N ILE A 233 5.44 2.61 -8.64
CA ILE A 233 5.11 2.84 -7.23
C ILE A 233 6.08 3.81 -6.55
N HIS A 234 7.30 3.99 -7.10
CA HIS A 234 8.39 4.77 -6.52
C HIS A 234 8.23 6.28 -6.69
N ILE A 235 7.03 6.79 -6.35
CA ILE A 235 6.68 8.22 -6.37
C ILE A 235 6.15 8.62 -4.98
N PRO A 236 7.01 8.75 -3.96
CA PRO A 236 6.59 9.02 -2.57
C PRO A 236 5.67 10.22 -2.40
N ASP A 237 5.78 11.24 -3.26
CA ASP A 237 4.90 12.42 -3.24
C ASP A 237 3.43 12.11 -3.54
N LYS A 238 3.16 10.94 -4.13
CA LYS A 238 1.80 10.45 -4.44
C LYS A 238 1.26 9.45 -3.42
N TRP A 239 2.10 9.03 -2.48
CA TRP A 239 1.69 8.06 -1.46
C TRP A 239 0.68 8.66 -0.48
N GLY A 240 -0.11 7.79 0.12
CA GLY A 240 -1.02 8.12 1.20
C GLY A 240 -0.30 8.54 2.48
N ILE A 241 -1.08 8.83 3.49
CA ILE A 241 -0.59 9.29 4.79
C ILE A 241 -1.04 8.32 5.87
N ILE A 242 -0.09 7.76 6.62
CA ILE A 242 -0.35 7.14 7.92
C ILE A 242 -0.30 8.23 8.97
N ARG A 243 -1.38 8.41 9.72
CA ARG A 243 -1.44 9.33 10.86
C ARG A 243 -1.51 8.52 12.14
N PHE A 244 -0.50 8.66 12.99
CA PHE A 244 -0.45 7.98 14.27
C PHE A 244 -1.35 8.69 15.29
N VAL A 245 -2.32 7.97 15.81
CA VAL A 245 -3.30 8.46 16.79
C VAL A 245 -3.31 7.56 18.02
N ASP A 246 -3.57 8.18 19.20
CA ASP A 246 -3.65 7.48 20.48
C ASP A 246 -4.97 6.71 20.66
#